data_2c16807bc41a86f084ae3aa4081de642
#
_entry.id   2c16807bc41a86f084ae3aa4081de642
#
_cell.length_a   1.000
_cell.length_b   1.000
_cell.length_c   1.000
_cell.angle_alpha   90.00
_cell.angle_beta   90.00
_cell.angle_gamma   90.00
#
_symmetry.space_group_name_H-M   'P 1'
#
loop_
_entity.id
_entity.type
_entity.pdbx_description
1 polymer ?
#
loop_
_entity_poly.entity_id
_entity_poly.type
_entity_poly.pdbx_seq_one_letter_code
_entity_poly.pdbx_strand_id
1 'polypeptide(L)'
;LMGWQQDNGIIFSPIPSSNYHTELPGQMLASIGRYGFWNYYLNTGDRIPVEDLYDAVKRYLHVWQYNPDGTIKFRSGDWTWGDWGTNIDIEGLFNAWYYLALEGTAQMAEVLDKKEDATNLKEEMRLLKDAFNQAYWNGAAYKANSTIPHPDDRLQALTVISGLADESKYEAIRNLFRKYEYASPYMEKYVLEALFVMNQPEEALARMKKRFESMVNHPTLTTLFEGWGLGPQGFGGGTYNHAWS
;
A
#
# COMPACT_ATOMS: atom_id res chain seq x y z
N LEU A 1 -0.78 1.39 19.51
CA LEU A 1 -1.85 1.76 18.58
C LEU A 1 -3.11 2.20 19.32
N MET A 2 -3.68 1.39 20.20
CA MET A 2 -4.94 1.70 20.92
C MET A 2 -4.89 3.05 21.64
N GLY A 3 -3.79 3.38 22.33
CA GLY A 3 -3.62 4.67 23.01
C GLY A 3 -3.53 5.90 22.08
N TRP A 4 -3.45 5.69 20.77
CA TRP A 4 -3.39 6.75 19.74
C TRP A 4 -4.66 6.81 18.89
N GLN A 5 -5.61 5.90 19.13
CA GLN A 5 -6.88 5.91 18.45
C GLN A 5 -7.84 6.88 19.14
N GLN A 6 -8.46 7.75 18.35
CA GLN A 6 -9.43 8.73 18.80
C GLN A 6 -10.83 8.10 18.95
N ASP A 7 -11.73 8.76 19.65
CA ASP A 7 -13.11 8.30 19.84
C ASP A 7 -13.87 8.09 18.53
N ASN A 8 -13.54 8.87 17.51
CA ASN A 8 -14.11 8.74 16.15
C ASN A 8 -13.46 7.62 15.31
N GLY A 9 -12.55 6.85 15.89
CA GLY A 9 -11.86 5.73 15.21
C GLY A 9 -10.58 6.10 14.48
N ILE A 10 -10.28 7.38 14.25
CA ILE A 10 -9.03 7.83 13.60
C ILE A 10 -7.83 7.43 14.46
N ILE A 11 -6.78 6.96 13.80
CA ILE A 11 -5.50 6.64 14.46
C ILE A 11 -4.47 7.65 13.97
N PHE A 12 -3.88 8.39 14.91
CA PHE A 12 -2.81 9.31 14.58
C PHE A 12 -1.48 8.56 14.34
N SER A 13 -0.66 9.08 13.46
CA SER A 13 0.59 8.49 13.01
C SER A 13 1.65 9.61 12.85
N PRO A 14 2.94 9.29 12.92
CA PRO A 14 3.57 8.01 13.30
C PRO A 14 3.42 7.67 14.78
N ILE A 15 3.58 6.38 15.13
CA ILE A 15 3.46 5.87 16.49
C ILE A 15 4.75 5.15 16.90
N PRO A 16 5.38 5.49 18.04
CA PRO A 16 5.16 6.69 18.86
C PRO A 16 5.78 7.95 18.23
N SER A 17 5.18 9.09 18.43
CA SER A 17 5.72 10.36 17.92
C SER A 17 5.27 11.56 18.77
N SER A 18 6.06 12.63 18.72
CA SER A 18 5.63 13.93 19.22
C SER A 18 4.48 14.55 18.40
N ASN A 19 4.29 14.10 17.16
CA ASN A 19 3.23 14.53 16.23
C ASN A 19 2.00 13.62 16.28
N TYR A 20 1.63 13.13 17.46
CA TYR A 20 0.54 12.17 17.62
C TYR A 20 -0.86 12.70 17.24
N HIS A 21 -0.98 13.98 16.90
CA HIS A 21 -2.20 14.59 16.39
C HIS A 21 -2.27 14.65 14.86
N THR A 22 -1.38 13.99 14.16
CA THR A 22 -1.33 13.97 12.69
C THR A 22 -1.94 12.69 12.13
N GLU A 23 -2.96 12.82 11.29
CA GLU A 23 -3.53 11.70 10.56
C GLU A 23 -2.84 11.52 9.21
N LEU A 24 -2.31 10.32 8.97
CA LEU A 24 -1.71 9.88 7.70
C LEU A 24 -2.48 8.67 7.15
N PRO A 25 -3.58 8.87 6.41
CA PRO A 25 -4.53 7.79 6.08
C PRO A 25 -3.90 6.64 5.27
N GLY A 26 -3.09 6.96 4.26
CA GLY A 26 -2.45 5.96 3.41
C GLY A 26 -1.47 5.07 4.18
N GLN A 27 -0.61 5.68 4.99
CA GLN A 27 0.35 4.94 5.82
C GLN A 27 -0.34 4.08 6.86
N MET A 28 -1.44 4.58 7.44
CA MET A 28 -2.20 3.80 8.42
C MET A 28 -2.83 2.57 7.77
N LEU A 29 -3.46 2.70 6.59
CA LEU A 29 -4.00 1.54 5.86
C LEU A 29 -2.92 0.51 5.54
N ALA A 30 -1.75 0.95 5.07
CA ALA A 30 -0.62 0.06 4.80
C ALA A 30 -0.15 -0.66 6.07
N SER A 31 -0.19 0.02 7.23
CA SER A 31 0.35 -0.48 8.50
C SER A 31 -0.58 -1.43 9.25
N ILE A 32 -1.90 -1.31 9.10
CA ILE A 32 -2.87 -2.13 9.85
C ILE A 32 -3.29 -3.41 9.13
N GLY A 33 -3.06 -3.49 7.82
CA GLY A 33 -3.53 -4.58 6.97
C GLY A 33 -2.54 -5.72 6.81
N ARG A 34 -2.50 -6.25 5.59
CA ARG A 34 -1.68 -7.40 5.21
C ARG A 34 -0.21 -7.25 5.60
N TYR A 35 0.40 -6.09 5.35
CA TYR A 35 1.82 -5.82 5.63
C TYR A 35 2.11 -5.40 7.08
N GLY A 36 1.08 -5.20 7.88
CA GLY A 36 1.19 -4.86 9.28
C GLY A 36 1.00 -6.06 10.21
N PHE A 37 -0.10 -6.07 10.96
CA PHE A 37 -0.35 -7.07 12.01
C PHE A 37 -0.48 -8.49 11.47
N TRP A 38 -1.06 -8.67 10.29
CA TRP A 38 -1.15 -9.98 9.69
C TRP A 38 0.24 -10.55 9.35
N ASN A 39 1.09 -9.75 8.73
CA ASN A 39 2.46 -10.17 8.41
C ASN A 39 3.30 -10.41 9.66
N TYR A 40 3.11 -9.63 10.71
CA TYR A 40 3.74 -9.88 12.01
C TYR A 40 3.34 -11.26 12.54
N TYR A 41 2.05 -11.58 12.56
CA TYR A 41 1.55 -12.88 13.02
C TYR A 41 2.13 -14.04 12.18
N LEU A 42 2.15 -13.90 10.85
CA LEU A 42 2.71 -14.93 9.97
C LEU A 42 4.18 -15.24 10.26
N ASN A 43 4.96 -14.23 10.64
CA ASN A 43 6.39 -14.39 10.89
C ASN A 43 6.73 -14.82 12.33
N THR A 44 5.85 -14.57 13.27
CA THR A 44 6.14 -14.81 14.71
C THR A 44 5.28 -15.89 15.34
N GLY A 45 4.09 -16.13 14.81
CA GLY A 45 3.05 -16.96 15.45
C GLY A 45 2.43 -16.32 16.70
N ASP A 46 2.83 -15.07 17.04
CA ASP A 46 2.34 -14.37 18.22
C ASP A 46 0.95 -13.81 17.97
N ARG A 47 -0.05 -14.42 18.62
CA ARG A 47 -1.46 -14.08 18.48
C ARG A 47 -1.87 -12.86 19.33
N ILE A 48 -1.11 -12.52 20.37
CA ILE A 48 -1.50 -11.47 21.32
C ILE A 48 -1.75 -10.12 20.65
N PRO A 49 -0.88 -9.59 19.76
CA PRO A 49 -1.17 -8.33 19.07
C PRO A 49 -2.39 -8.40 18.16
N VAL A 50 -2.69 -9.57 17.58
CA VAL A 50 -3.89 -9.76 16.75
C VAL A 50 -5.15 -9.64 17.61
N GLU A 51 -5.17 -10.29 18.78
CA GLU A 51 -6.28 -10.21 19.74
C GLU A 51 -6.50 -8.78 20.25
N ASP A 52 -5.43 -8.14 20.71
CA ASP A 52 -5.49 -6.81 21.33
C ASP A 52 -5.89 -5.70 20.36
N LEU A 53 -5.51 -5.82 19.08
CA LEU A 53 -5.64 -4.74 18.11
C LEU A 53 -6.82 -4.89 17.13
N TYR A 54 -7.42 -6.07 17.06
CA TYR A 54 -8.46 -6.38 16.08
C TYR A 54 -9.62 -5.37 16.08
N ASP A 55 -10.18 -5.06 17.25
CA ASP A 55 -11.29 -4.14 17.35
C ASP A 55 -10.90 -2.69 17.03
N ALA A 56 -9.64 -2.31 17.32
CA ALA A 56 -9.12 -0.99 16.93
C ALA A 56 -8.96 -0.87 15.40
N VAL A 57 -8.48 -1.93 14.75
CA VAL A 57 -8.39 -2.00 13.28
C VAL A 57 -9.77 -1.90 12.64
N LYS A 58 -10.75 -2.66 13.12
CA LYS A 58 -12.14 -2.58 12.62
C LYS A 58 -12.71 -1.17 12.76
N ARG A 59 -12.53 -0.53 13.92
CA ARG A 59 -12.99 0.85 14.11
C ARG A 59 -12.34 1.82 13.11
N TYR A 60 -11.06 1.64 12.82
CA TYR A 60 -10.39 2.47 11.81
C TYR A 60 -10.94 2.24 10.40
N LEU A 61 -11.20 0.99 10.01
CA LEU A 61 -11.83 0.71 8.72
C LEU A 61 -13.20 1.38 8.58
N HIS A 62 -13.99 1.43 9.64
CA HIS A 62 -15.29 2.11 9.64
C HIS A 62 -15.22 3.65 9.53
N VAL A 63 -14.05 4.26 9.68
CA VAL A 63 -13.85 5.70 9.39
C VAL A 63 -13.96 5.98 7.88
N TRP A 64 -13.69 4.98 7.06
CA TRP A 64 -13.74 5.10 5.61
C TRP A 64 -15.16 4.97 5.07
N GLN A 65 -15.47 5.76 4.07
CA GLN A 65 -16.78 5.79 3.42
C GLN A 65 -16.66 5.33 1.97
N TYR A 66 -17.77 4.87 1.42
CA TYR A 66 -17.88 4.52 0.01
C TYR A 66 -18.48 5.65 -0.81
N ASN A 67 -18.01 5.76 -2.05
CA ASN A 67 -18.65 6.54 -3.10
C ASN A 67 -19.91 5.80 -3.60
N PRO A 68 -20.83 6.49 -4.31
CA PRO A 68 -21.99 5.83 -4.90
C PRO A 68 -21.67 4.70 -5.87
N ASP A 69 -20.49 4.70 -6.48
CA ASP A 69 -20.00 3.65 -7.38
C ASP A 69 -19.36 2.45 -6.66
N GLY A 70 -19.32 2.49 -5.34
CA GLY A 70 -18.76 1.43 -4.50
C GLY A 70 -17.24 1.49 -4.30
N THR A 71 -16.55 2.48 -4.85
CA THR A 71 -15.13 2.73 -4.57
C THR A 71 -14.98 3.47 -3.23
N ILE A 72 -13.76 3.47 -2.66
CA ILE A 72 -13.50 4.18 -1.41
C ILE A 72 -13.43 5.68 -1.65
N LYS A 73 -14.18 6.43 -0.84
CA LYS A 73 -14.17 7.89 -0.84
C LYS A 73 -12.84 8.42 -0.34
N PHE A 74 -12.21 9.27 -1.14
CA PHE A 74 -10.95 9.91 -0.79
C PHE A 74 -11.03 10.69 0.52
N ARG A 75 -9.98 10.57 1.34
CA ARG A 75 -9.75 11.31 2.59
C ARG A 75 -8.34 11.86 2.60
N SER A 76 -8.18 13.16 2.81
CA SER A 76 -6.85 13.77 2.84
C SER A 76 -6.10 13.50 4.15
N GLY A 77 -6.81 13.38 5.27
CA GLY A 77 -6.18 13.47 6.60
C GLY A 77 -5.48 14.81 6.79
N ASP A 78 -4.49 14.83 7.67
CA ASP A 78 -3.62 15.98 7.87
C ASP A 78 -2.47 16.01 6.86
N TRP A 79 -2.04 14.85 6.39
CA TRP A 79 -1.03 14.72 5.35
C TRP A 79 -1.39 13.60 4.37
N THR A 80 -1.74 14.03 3.16
CA THR A 80 -2.00 13.13 2.04
C THR A 80 -0.68 12.68 1.42
N TRP A 81 -0.25 11.47 1.76
CA TRP A 81 0.96 10.90 1.21
C TRP A 81 0.69 9.49 0.66
N GLY A 82 1.05 9.25 -0.58
CA GLY A 82 0.98 7.92 -1.21
C GLY A 82 2.36 7.39 -1.58
N ASP A 83 3.31 8.28 -1.82
CA ASP A 83 4.71 8.02 -2.07
C ASP A 83 5.46 9.33 -2.28
N TRP A 84 6.79 9.29 -2.36
CA TRP A 84 7.63 10.38 -2.83
C TRP A 84 7.62 10.48 -4.36
N GLY A 85 7.77 11.70 -4.88
CA GLY A 85 7.90 11.95 -6.32
C GLY A 85 6.66 12.51 -6.99
N THR A 86 6.50 12.18 -8.25
CA THR A 86 5.45 12.71 -9.14
C THR A 86 4.52 11.62 -9.63
N ASN A 87 3.48 12.00 -10.37
CA ASN A 87 2.54 11.08 -11.05
C ASN A 87 1.87 10.09 -10.08
N ILE A 88 1.49 10.56 -8.89
CA ILE A 88 0.88 9.73 -7.84
C ILE A 88 -0.63 9.65 -8.07
N ASP A 89 -1.15 8.45 -8.27
CA ASP A 89 -2.59 8.17 -8.29
C ASP A 89 -3.08 7.88 -6.87
N ILE A 90 -3.21 8.94 -6.08
CA ILE A 90 -3.49 8.81 -4.64
C ILE A 90 -4.84 8.14 -4.33
N GLU A 91 -5.86 8.41 -5.14
CA GLU A 91 -7.19 7.82 -4.96
C GLU A 91 -7.16 6.32 -5.24
N GLY A 92 -6.48 5.94 -6.33
CA GLY A 92 -6.28 4.54 -6.67
C GLY A 92 -5.48 3.80 -5.59
N LEU A 93 -4.37 4.41 -5.13
CA LEU A 93 -3.53 3.84 -4.07
C LEU A 93 -4.32 3.63 -2.77
N PHE A 94 -5.16 4.58 -2.36
CA PHE A 94 -5.95 4.44 -1.12
C PHE A 94 -6.99 3.33 -1.24
N ASN A 95 -7.61 3.15 -2.41
CA ASN A 95 -8.51 2.02 -2.65
C ASN A 95 -7.77 0.68 -2.55
N ALA A 96 -6.59 0.56 -3.15
CA ALA A 96 -5.79 -0.66 -3.10
C ALA A 96 -5.27 -0.95 -1.68
N TRP A 97 -4.81 0.06 -0.95
CA TRP A 97 -4.42 -0.07 0.45
C TRP A 97 -5.59 -0.45 1.36
N TYR A 98 -6.78 0.14 1.13
CA TYR A 98 -7.96 -0.24 1.89
C TYR A 98 -8.34 -1.70 1.64
N TYR A 99 -8.27 -2.16 0.40
CA TYR A 99 -8.50 -3.57 0.07
C TYR A 99 -7.52 -4.50 0.81
N LEU A 100 -6.22 -4.17 0.84
CA LEU A 100 -5.21 -4.92 1.60
C LEU A 100 -5.43 -4.85 3.12
N ALA A 101 -6.00 -3.75 3.61
CA ALA A 101 -6.39 -3.63 5.01
C ALA A 101 -7.59 -4.52 5.34
N LEU A 102 -8.60 -4.60 4.47
CA LEU A 102 -9.70 -5.55 4.60
C LEU A 102 -9.20 -7.00 4.60
N GLU A 103 -8.31 -7.34 3.66
CA GLU A 103 -7.72 -8.68 3.55
C GLU A 103 -7.03 -9.11 4.85
N GLY A 104 -6.10 -8.27 5.35
CA GLY A 104 -5.41 -8.55 6.60
C GLY A 104 -6.39 -8.69 7.78
N THR A 105 -7.41 -7.83 7.84
CA THR A 105 -8.41 -7.87 8.90
C THR A 105 -9.30 -9.12 8.82
N ALA A 106 -9.66 -9.56 7.61
CA ALA A 106 -10.42 -10.80 7.42
C ALA A 106 -9.63 -12.02 7.88
N GLN A 107 -8.32 -12.07 7.59
CA GLN A 107 -7.42 -13.13 8.04
C GLN A 107 -7.23 -13.11 9.56
N MET A 108 -7.12 -11.92 10.17
CA MET A 108 -7.12 -11.77 11.64
C MET A 108 -8.43 -12.30 12.24
N ALA A 109 -9.58 -11.99 11.63
CA ALA A 109 -10.88 -12.50 12.06
C ALA A 109 -10.97 -14.02 12.05
N GLU A 110 -10.40 -14.67 11.02
CA GLU A 110 -10.34 -16.12 10.91
C GLU A 110 -9.51 -16.74 12.05
N VAL A 111 -8.32 -16.21 12.32
CA VAL A 111 -7.45 -16.66 13.41
C VAL A 111 -8.13 -16.49 14.77
N LEU A 112 -8.98 -15.46 14.92
CA LEU A 112 -9.72 -15.17 16.15
C LEU A 112 -11.08 -15.89 16.23
N ASP A 113 -11.39 -16.80 15.31
CA ASP A 113 -12.67 -17.51 15.21
C ASP A 113 -13.91 -16.58 15.07
N LYS A 114 -13.72 -15.35 14.61
CA LYS A 114 -14.78 -14.36 14.35
C LYS A 114 -15.38 -14.59 12.95
N LYS A 115 -16.07 -15.71 12.77
CA LYS A 115 -16.53 -16.20 11.45
C LYS A 115 -17.47 -15.25 10.72
N GLU A 116 -18.38 -14.59 11.44
CA GLU A 116 -19.30 -13.62 10.86
C GLU A 116 -18.54 -12.40 10.32
N ASP A 117 -17.63 -11.84 11.11
CA ASP A 117 -16.78 -10.73 10.68
C ASP A 117 -15.95 -11.12 9.44
N ALA A 118 -15.33 -12.30 9.46
CA ALA A 118 -14.54 -12.78 8.31
C ALA A 118 -15.39 -12.90 7.03
N THR A 119 -16.64 -13.38 7.16
CA THR A 119 -17.57 -13.47 6.03
C THR A 119 -17.96 -12.09 5.50
N ASN A 120 -18.30 -11.16 6.39
CA ASN A 120 -18.68 -9.79 6.02
C ASN A 120 -17.53 -9.04 5.35
N LEU A 121 -16.31 -9.13 5.90
CA LEU A 121 -15.11 -8.50 5.32
C LEU A 121 -14.79 -9.08 3.93
N LYS A 122 -14.93 -10.38 3.72
CA LYS A 122 -14.73 -11.00 2.40
C LYS A 122 -15.77 -10.55 1.38
N GLU A 123 -17.03 -10.39 1.79
CA GLU A 123 -18.06 -9.85 0.91
C GLU A 123 -17.80 -8.37 0.57
N GLU A 124 -17.36 -7.57 1.54
CA GLU A 124 -16.93 -6.20 1.31
C GLU A 124 -15.77 -6.12 0.31
N MET A 125 -14.77 -6.99 0.47
CA MET A 125 -13.67 -7.11 -0.50
C MET A 125 -14.16 -7.46 -1.90
N ARG A 126 -15.11 -8.38 -2.03
CA ARG A 126 -15.67 -8.78 -3.33
C ARG A 126 -16.35 -7.59 -4.01
N LEU A 127 -17.21 -6.89 -3.27
CA LEU A 127 -17.92 -5.70 -3.79
C LEU A 127 -16.96 -4.58 -4.19
N LEU A 128 -15.96 -4.29 -3.35
CA LEU A 128 -14.95 -3.29 -3.66
C LEU A 128 -14.12 -3.69 -4.90
N LYS A 129 -13.75 -4.95 -5.04
CA LYS A 129 -13.02 -5.44 -6.23
C LYS A 129 -13.81 -5.22 -7.50
N ASP A 130 -15.11 -5.53 -7.50
CA ASP A 130 -15.97 -5.35 -8.66
C ASP A 130 -16.10 -3.87 -9.02
N ALA A 131 -16.39 -3.01 -8.02
CA ALA A 131 -16.49 -1.56 -8.18
C ALA A 131 -15.17 -0.94 -8.68
N PHE A 132 -14.05 -1.31 -8.09
CA PHE A 132 -12.73 -0.82 -8.45
C PHE A 132 -12.36 -1.15 -9.90
N ASN A 133 -12.61 -2.39 -10.33
CA ASN A 133 -12.35 -2.81 -11.71
C ASN A 133 -13.26 -2.08 -12.70
N GLN A 134 -14.52 -1.88 -12.36
CA GLN A 134 -15.45 -1.15 -13.20
C GLN A 134 -15.09 0.33 -13.33
N ALA A 135 -14.67 0.96 -12.24
CA ALA A 135 -14.37 2.39 -12.22
C ALA A 135 -13.02 2.74 -12.84
N TYR A 136 -11.98 1.93 -12.59
CA TYR A 136 -10.59 2.35 -12.82
C TYR A 136 -9.83 1.56 -13.89
N TRP A 137 -10.32 0.38 -14.31
CA TRP A 137 -9.68 -0.36 -15.40
C TRP A 137 -10.15 0.15 -16.76
N ASN A 138 -9.23 0.70 -17.55
CA ASN A 138 -9.54 1.27 -18.86
C ASN A 138 -9.19 0.36 -20.06
N GLY A 139 -8.94 -0.91 -19.82
CA GLY A 139 -8.50 -1.90 -20.84
C GLY A 139 -6.99 -2.05 -20.97
N ALA A 140 -6.19 -1.12 -20.41
CA ALA A 140 -4.73 -1.14 -20.49
C ALA A 140 -4.03 -0.85 -19.16
N ALA A 141 -4.69 -0.11 -18.24
CA ALA A 141 -4.15 0.30 -16.96
C ALA A 141 -5.26 0.59 -15.97
N TYR A 142 -4.94 0.53 -14.68
CA TYR A 142 -5.73 1.16 -13.63
C TYR A 142 -5.37 2.64 -13.51
N LYS A 143 -6.38 3.50 -13.47
CA LYS A 143 -6.22 4.93 -13.35
C LYS A 143 -7.45 5.56 -12.69
N ALA A 144 -7.35 5.94 -11.42
CA ALA A 144 -8.41 6.62 -10.69
C ALA A 144 -8.37 8.14 -10.94
N ASN A 145 -7.18 8.73 -10.88
CA ASN A 145 -7.00 10.16 -11.12
C ASN A 145 -6.79 10.46 -12.61
N SER A 146 -7.77 11.10 -13.23
CA SER A 146 -7.70 11.49 -14.66
C SER A 146 -6.66 12.59 -14.96
N THR A 147 -6.22 13.34 -13.95
CA THR A 147 -5.32 14.50 -14.13
C THR A 147 -3.85 14.12 -14.23
N ILE A 148 -3.42 12.95 -13.73
CA ILE A 148 -2.05 12.49 -13.89
C ILE A 148 -1.79 12.11 -15.36
N PRO A 149 -0.59 12.42 -15.91
CA PRO A 149 -0.33 12.21 -17.34
C PRO A 149 -0.22 10.72 -17.71
N HIS A 150 0.31 9.89 -16.81
CA HIS A 150 0.60 8.49 -17.07
C HIS A 150 -0.02 7.55 -16.02
N PRO A 151 -0.22 6.26 -16.33
CA PRO A 151 -0.51 5.27 -15.30
C PRO A 151 0.59 5.24 -14.23
N ASP A 152 0.18 5.13 -12.98
CA ASP A 152 1.08 5.05 -11.83
C ASP A 152 1.52 3.58 -11.61
N ASP A 153 2.82 3.28 -11.70
CA ASP A 153 3.35 1.93 -11.52
C ASP A 153 3.12 1.39 -10.10
N ARG A 154 3.06 2.26 -9.10
CA ARG A 154 2.74 1.90 -7.71
C ARG A 154 1.32 1.37 -7.58
N LEU A 155 0.36 2.05 -8.21
CA LEU A 155 -1.03 1.58 -8.24
C LEU A 155 -1.14 0.24 -8.94
N GLN A 156 -0.51 0.10 -10.13
CA GLN A 156 -0.51 -1.18 -10.83
C GLN A 156 0.05 -2.30 -9.96
N ALA A 157 1.13 -2.04 -9.23
CA ALA A 157 1.75 -3.01 -8.34
C ALA A 157 0.78 -3.46 -7.23
N LEU A 158 0.17 -2.51 -6.53
CA LEU A 158 -0.78 -2.82 -5.47
C LEU A 158 -2.00 -3.59 -5.99
N THR A 159 -2.48 -3.31 -7.21
CA THR A 159 -3.61 -4.07 -7.78
C THR A 159 -3.26 -5.54 -8.07
N VAL A 160 -2.04 -5.83 -8.48
CA VAL A 160 -1.55 -7.21 -8.66
C VAL A 160 -1.42 -7.91 -7.31
N ILE A 161 -0.73 -7.31 -6.37
CA ILE A 161 -0.45 -7.89 -5.05
C ILE A 161 -1.74 -8.19 -4.28
N SER A 162 -2.70 -7.28 -4.33
CA SER A 162 -3.99 -7.44 -3.64
C SER A 162 -4.94 -8.41 -4.34
N GLY A 163 -4.65 -8.80 -5.58
CA GLY A 163 -5.57 -9.58 -6.39
C GLY A 163 -6.79 -8.79 -6.89
N LEU A 164 -6.77 -7.44 -6.81
CA LEU A 164 -7.72 -6.60 -7.53
C LEU A 164 -7.61 -6.81 -9.03
N ALA A 165 -6.40 -6.88 -9.57
CA ALA A 165 -6.12 -7.32 -10.93
C ALA A 165 -6.12 -8.85 -11.00
N ASP A 166 -6.88 -9.41 -11.92
CA ASP A 166 -6.78 -10.81 -12.31
C ASP A 166 -5.67 -11.02 -13.37
N GLU A 167 -5.31 -12.28 -13.60
CA GLU A 167 -4.21 -12.66 -14.49
C GLU A 167 -4.38 -12.16 -15.93
N SER A 168 -5.61 -11.93 -16.40
CA SER A 168 -5.86 -11.41 -17.75
C SER A 168 -5.31 -10.02 -17.99
N LYS A 169 -5.01 -9.27 -16.91
CA LYS A 169 -4.47 -7.90 -16.92
C LYS A 169 -2.95 -7.87 -16.79
N TYR A 170 -2.33 -8.98 -16.39
CA TYR A 170 -0.91 -9.00 -16.03
C TYR A 170 0.01 -8.56 -17.16
N GLU A 171 -0.24 -8.98 -18.41
CA GLU A 171 0.63 -8.58 -19.52
C GLU A 171 0.58 -7.06 -19.78
N ALA A 172 -0.61 -6.46 -19.68
CA ALA A 172 -0.74 -5.00 -19.80
C ALA A 172 0.00 -4.27 -18.67
N ILE A 173 -0.15 -4.71 -17.43
CA ILE A 173 0.52 -4.15 -16.25
C ILE A 173 2.04 -4.32 -16.35
N ARG A 174 2.51 -5.49 -16.75
CA ARG A 174 3.94 -5.77 -16.97
C ARG A 174 4.56 -4.81 -17.98
N ASN A 175 3.86 -4.51 -19.06
CA ASN A 175 4.31 -3.53 -20.06
C ASN A 175 4.41 -2.11 -19.48
N LEU A 176 3.55 -1.76 -18.50
CA LEU A 176 3.66 -0.49 -17.79
C LEU A 176 4.90 -0.44 -16.88
N PHE A 177 5.25 -1.53 -16.20
CA PHE A 177 6.47 -1.59 -15.38
C PHE A 177 7.76 -1.45 -16.20
N ARG A 178 7.75 -1.89 -17.45
CA ARG A 178 8.88 -1.67 -18.37
C ARG A 178 9.01 -0.22 -18.83
N LYS A 179 7.91 0.51 -18.82
CA LYS A 179 7.81 1.88 -19.34
C LYS A 179 7.92 2.95 -18.27
N TYR A 180 7.43 2.69 -17.06
CA TYR A 180 7.31 3.67 -16.00
C TYR A 180 8.03 3.23 -14.73
N GLU A 181 8.72 4.18 -14.10
CA GLU A 181 9.55 3.96 -12.91
C GLU A 181 9.35 5.12 -11.91
N TYR A 182 8.08 5.41 -11.57
CA TYR A 182 7.72 6.48 -10.65
C TYR A 182 7.88 6.10 -9.17
N ALA A 183 7.83 4.82 -8.86
CA ALA A 183 7.96 4.33 -7.49
C ALA A 183 9.25 4.82 -6.81
N SER A 184 9.14 5.34 -5.58
CA SER A 184 10.30 5.61 -4.72
C SER A 184 10.95 4.29 -4.26
N PRO A 185 12.11 4.29 -3.62
CA PRO A 185 12.68 3.07 -3.03
C PRO A 185 11.69 2.33 -2.13
N TYR A 186 10.90 3.04 -1.32
CA TYR A 186 9.85 2.46 -0.48
C TYR A 186 8.79 1.71 -1.29
N MET A 187 8.27 2.30 -2.38
CA MET A 187 7.22 1.68 -3.19
C MET A 187 7.76 0.70 -4.24
N GLU A 188 9.04 0.77 -4.58
CA GLU A 188 9.67 -0.15 -5.54
C GLU A 188 9.58 -1.61 -5.10
N LYS A 189 9.67 -1.88 -3.82
CA LYS A 189 9.47 -3.21 -3.25
C LYS A 189 8.15 -3.85 -3.71
N TYR A 190 7.08 -3.07 -3.78
CA TYR A 190 5.77 -3.58 -4.22
C TYR A 190 5.73 -3.85 -5.73
N VAL A 191 6.45 -3.05 -6.53
CA VAL A 191 6.59 -3.32 -7.95
C VAL A 191 7.36 -4.64 -8.17
N LEU A 192 8.43 -4.86 -7.40
CA LEU A 192 9.18 -6.12 -7.45
C LEU A 192 8.32 -7.30 -6.99
N GLU A 193 7.57 -7.16 -5.90
CA GLU A 193 6.64 -8.19 -5.40
C GLU A 193 5.57 -8.54 -6.46
N ALA A 194 4.99 -7.51 -7.11
CA ALA A 194 4.03 -7.72 -8.18
C ALA A 194 4.61 -8.52 -9.35
N LEU A 195 5.86 -8.25 -9.73
CA LEU A 195 6.56 -9.03 -10.75
C LEU A 195 6.75 -10.49 -10.33
N PHE A 196 7.05 -10.77 -9.06
CA PHE A 196 7.11 -12.14 -8.54
C PHE A 196 5.73 -12.82 -8.56
N VAL A 197 4.66 -12.12 -8.15
CA VAL A 197 3.28 -12.62 -8.22
C VAL A 197 2.90 -12.97 -9.66
N MET A 198 3.34 -12.18 -10.64
CA MET A 198 3.13 -12.43 -12.06
C MET A 198 4.08 -13.51 -12.65
N ASN A 199 4.85 -14.19 -11.80
CA ASN A 199 5.86 -15.18 -12.22
C ASN A 199 6.92 -14.65 -13.21
N GLN A 200 7.43 -13.44 -12.93
CA GLN A 200 8.47 -12.75 -13.71
C GLN A 200 9.72 -12.46 -12.86
N PRO A 201 10.37 -13.46 -12.24
CA PRO A 201 11.48 -13.24 -11.31
C PRO A 201 12.71 -12.61 -11.98
N GLU A 202 12.98 -12.92 -13.25
CA GLU A 202 14.11 -12.34 -13.99
C GLU A 202 13.92 -10.84 -14.22
N GLU A 203 12.70 -10.40 -14.53
CA GLU A 203 12.40 -8.97 -14.68
C GLU A 203 12.46 -8.25 -13.34
N ALA A 204 11.95 -8.87 -12.27
CA ALA A 204 12.06 -8.34 -10.92
C ALA A 204 13.54 -8.12 -10.55
N LEU A 205 14.39 -9.11 -10.76
CA LEU A 205 15.81 -9.04 -10.45
C LEU A 205 16.52 -7.98 -11.30
N ALA A 206 16.22 -7.92 -12.60
CA ALA A 206 16.80 -6.93 -13.51
C ALA A 206 16.40 -5.50 -13.10
N ARG A 207 15.13 -5.27 -12.79
CA ARG A 207 14.61 -3.99 -12.31
C ARG A 207 15.25 -3.61 -10.97
N MET A 208 15.31 -4.52 -10.01
CA MET A 208 15.95 -4.28 -8.71
C MET A 208 17.42 -3.85 -8.88
N LYS A 209 18.21 -4.60 -9.64
CA LYS A 209 19.62 -4.27 -9.90
C LYS A 209 19.77 -2.89 -10.54
N LYS A 210 18.95 -2.58 -11.54
CA LYS A 210 18.98 -1.27 -12.22
C LYS A 210 18.63 -0.13 -11.27
N ARG A 211 17.55 -0.27 -10.50
CA ARG A 211 17.02 0.80 -9.67
C ARG A 211 17.90 1.12 -8.46
N PHE A 212 18.46 0.09 -7.82
CA PHE A 212 19.30 0.25 -6.62
C PHE A 212 20.80 0.36 -6.93
N GLU A 213 21.22 0.33 -8.18
CA GLU A 213 22.63 0.34 -8.59
C GLU A 213 23.43 1.48 -7.95
N SER A 214 22.89 2.71 -7.94
CA SER A 214 23.56 3.88 -7.38
C SER A 214 23.75 3.80 -5.87
N MET A 215 22.87 3.11 -5.16
CA MET A 215 22.97 2.92 -3.71
C MET A 215 23.99 1.82 -3.39
N VAL A 216 23.87 0.68 -4.08
CA VAL A 216 24.73 -0.50 -3.85
C VAL A 216 26.19 -0.20 -4.20
N ASN A 217 26.43 0.55 -5.28
CA ASN A 217 27.77 0.93 -5.72
C ASN A 217 28.26 2.29 -5.18
N HIS A 218 27.59 2.84 -4.17
CA HIS A 218 28.02 4.12 -3.62
C HIS A 218 29.40 4.00 -2.94
N PRO A 219 30.36 4.90 -3.22
CA PRO A 219 31.76 4.73 -2.80
C PRO A 219 31.98 4.78 -1.29
N THR A 220 31.07 5.39 -0.54
CA THR A 220 31.23 5.62 0.92
C THR A 220 30.04 5.23 1.76
N LEU A 221 28.82 5.19 1.18
CA LEU A 221 27.60 4.82 1.90
C LEU A 221 27.24 3.37 1.58
N THR A 222 26.89 2.61 2.62
CA THR A 222 26.56 1.19 2.53
C THR A 222 25.11 0.92 2.92
N THR A 223 24.26 1.92 2.78
CA THR A 223 22.86 1.92 3.20
C THR A 223 21.94 2.19 2.01
N LEU A 224 20.67 1.89 2.16
CA LEU A 224 19.64 2.33 1.21
C LEU A 224 19.15 3.72 1.58
N PHE A 225 18.78 4.52 0.57
CA PHE A 225 18.37 5.90 0.72
C PHE A 225 16.86 6.03 0.62
N GLU A 226 16.29 7.06 1.24
CA GLU A 226 14.87 7.37 1.16
C GLU A 226 14.38 7.68 -0.26
N GLY A 227 15.21 8.37 -1.05
CA GLY A 227 14.96 8.69 -2.46
C GLY A 227 16.02 8.11 -3.38
N TRP A 228 15.79 8.15 -4.70
CA TRP A 228 16.74 7.67 -5.71
C TRP A 228 18.01 8.52 -5.85
N GLY A 229 18.05 9.70 -5.24
CA GLY A 229 19.19 10.59 -5.20
C GLY A 229 19.47 11.09 -3.80
N LEU A 230 20.62 11.78 -3.62
CA LEU A 230 21.03 12.37 -2.36
C LEU A 230 20.72 13.87 -2.33
N GLY A 231 20.45 14.41 -1.12
CA GLY A 231 20.19 15.84 -0.90
C GLY A 231 18.87 16.32 -1.54
N PRO A 232 18.81 17.61 -1.95
CA PRO A 232 17.58 18.20 -2.50
C PRO A 232 17.07 17.55 -3.79
N GLN A 233 17.90 16.80 -4.47
CA GLN A 233 17.54 16.05 -5.69
C GLN A 233 16.94 14.68 -5.41
N GLY A 234 17.08 14.19 -4.19
CA GLY A 234 16.44 12.96 -3.75
C GLY A 234 15.21 13.31 -2.94
N PHE A 235 14.06 13.28 -3.52
CA PHE A 235 12.77 13.59 -2.93
C PHE A 235 12.74 13.77 -1.40
N GLY A 236 12.51 15.02 -0.92
CA GLY A 236 12.29 15.27 0.49
C GLY A 236 13.55 15.45 1.35
N GLY A 237 14.70 15.71 0.76
CA GLY A 237 15.93 15.95 1.50
C GLY A 237 16.62 14.69 1.98
N GLY A 238 16.08 13.55 1.67
CA GLY A 238 16.54 12.19 1.73
C GLY A 238 17.45 11.81 2.89
N THR A 239 17.00 10.95 3.76
CA THR A 239 17.90 10.26 4.68
C THR A 239 18.74 9.24 3.93
N TYR A 240 20.02 9.11 4.38
CA TYR A 240 20.99 8.21 3.75
C TYR A 240 20.97 6.79 4.32
N ASN A 241 20.12 6.56 5.29
CA ASN A 241 19.86 5.28 5.90
C ASN A 241 18.38 5.21 6.24
N HIS A 242 17.61 4.65 5.30
CA HIS A 242 16.15 4.63 5.42
C HIS A 242 15.65 3.19 5.44
N ALA A 243 15.06 2.80 6.57
CA ALA A 243 14.65 1.41 6.80
C ALA A 243 13.49 0.93 5.91
N TRP A 244 12.85 1.84 5.17
CA TRP A 244 11.74 1.50 4.28
C TRP A 244 12.18 1.17 2.85
N SER A 245 13.41 1.48 2.50
CA SER A 245 13.92 1.36 1.12
C SER A 245 14.49 -0.01 0.83
#